data_c495a56dce7837867d0a532d97e7f993
#
_entry.id   c495a56dce7837867d0a532d97e7f993
#
_cell.length_a   1.000
_cell.length_b   1.000
_cell.length_c   1.000
_cell.angle_alpha   90.00
_cell.angle_beta   90.00
_cell.angle_gamma   90.00
#
_symmetry.space_group_name_H-M   'P 1'
#
loop_
_entity.id
_entity.type
_entity.pdbx_description
1 polymer ?
#
loop_
_entity_poly.entity_id
_entity_poly.type
_entity_poly.pdbx_seq_one_letter_code
_entity_poly.pdbx_strand_id
1 'polypeptide(L)'
;MSKPVFFLLNLFLCGTSLCFSQILRVGPYLQNASPNTMTVMWETSIIDESIIEWGNSTVLGNSTFGTFVTGSGMSKVHTVQLTGLIPNSRYYYRIHTTAIEGQTFDFITPPLPESEKNFNIVSMSDMQQDVAHPEVFSDIINADLIPFVDERYGNNNDLAYNLAYVFIPGDLV
;
A
#
# COMPACT_ATOMS: atom_id res chain seq x y z
N MET A 1 16.19 -72.60 -18.08
CA MET A 1 16.99 -71.37 -17.88
C MET A 1 16.01 -70.17 -17.87
N SER A 2 15.60 -69.78 -16.71
CA SER A 2 14.67 -68.64 -16.53
C SER A 2 15.50 -67.38 -16.36
N LYS A 3 15.23 -66.35 -17.17
CA LYS A 3 15.84 -64.99 -17.06
C LYS A 3 15.17 -64.20 -15.99
N PRO A 4 15.89 -63.47 -15.09
CA PRO A 4 15.28 -62.59 -14.15
C PRO A 4 14.83 -61.28 -14.84
N VAL A 5 13.56 -60.89 -14.62
CA VAL A 5 13.01 -59.62 -15.03
C VAL A 5 13.37 -58.62 -13.93
N PHE A 6 14.24 -57.66 -14.23
CA PHE A 6 14.52 -56.51 -13.34
C PHE A 6 13.39 -55.49 -13.45
N PHE A 7 12.62 -55.38 -12.38
CA PHE A 7 11.60 -54.33 -12.24
C PHE A 7 12.28 -53.04 -11.71
N LEU A 8 12.50 -52.08 -12.58
CA LEU A 8 13.01 -50.77 -12.21
C LEU A 8 11.85 -49.95 -11.58
N LEU A 9 11.84 -49.87 -10.25
CA LEU A 9 10.92 -49.01 -9.51
C LEU A 9 11.40 -47.57 -9.63
N ASN A 10 10.81 -46.78 -10.54
CA ASN A 10 11.02 -45.32 -10.61
C ASN A 10 10.30 -44.66 -9.45
N LEU A 11 11.03 -44.36 -8.39
CA LEU A 11 10.55 -43.56 -7.28
C LEU A 11 10.47 -42.07 -7.72
N PHE A 12 9.29 -41.64 -8.15
CA PHE A 12 9.01 -40.23 -8.48
C PHE A 12 8.97 -39.43 -7.17
N LEU A 13 10.11 -38.84 -6.81
CA LEU A 13 10.21 -37.94 -5.68
C LEU A 13 9.48 -36.63 -6.04
N CYS A 14 8.17 -36.59 -5.79
CA CYS A 14 7.38 -35.39 -5.92
C CYS A 14 7.81 -34.41 -4.80
N GLY A 15 8.78 -33.56 -5.09
CA GLY A 15 9.19 -32.49 -4.21
C GLY A 15 8.01 -31.49 -4.06
N THR A 16 7.34 -31.53 -2.91
CA THR A 16 6.38 -30.48 -2.55
C THR A 16 7.16 -29.19 -2.30
N SER A 17 7.26 -28.35 -3.32
CA SER A 17 7.70 -26.97 -3.13
C SER A 17 6.70 -26.29 -2.22
N LEU A 18 7.10 -26.03 -0.98
CA LEU A 18 6.34 -25.15 -0.08
C LEU A 18 6.40 -23.74 -0.68
N CYS A 19 5.39 -23.40 -1.46
CA CYS A 19 5.22 -22.03 -1.95
C CYS A 19 4.75 -21.18 -0.76
N PHE A 20 5.67 -20.47 -0.13
CA PHE A 20 5.30 -19.45 0.83
C PHE A 20 4.66 -18.30 0.05
N SER A 21 3.35 -18.19 0.11
CA SER A 21 2.65 -17.04 -0.45
C SER A 21 3.03 -15.80 0.36
N GLN A 22 3.49 -14.78 -0.34
CA GLN A 22 3.68 -13.47 0.26
C GLN A 22 2.33 -12.93 0.72
N ILE A 23 2.29 -12.39 1.95
CA ILE A 23 1.10 -11.75 2.49
C ILE A 23 1.42 -10.26 2.66
N LEU A 24 0.59 -9.40 2.07
CA LEU A 24 0.57 -7.98 2.37
C LEU A 24 -0.09 -7.82 3.74
N ARG A 25 0.68 -7.38 4.74
CA ARG A 25 0.19 -7.15 6.10
C ARG A 25 -0.45 -5.79 6.25
N VAL A 26 0.22 -4.78 5.67
CA VAL A 26 -0.29 -3.41 5.60
C VAL A 26 -0.18 -2.96 4.17
N GLY A 27 -1.28 -2.51 3.60
CA GLY A 27 -1.35 -1.95 2.25
C GLY A 27 -0.53 -0.67 2.12
N PRO A 28 -0.29 -0.19 0.90
CA PRO A 28 0.50 1.02 0.71
C PRO A 28 -0.21 2.23 1.31
N TYR A 29 0.57 2.99 2.09
CA TYR A 29 0.14 4.25 2.69
C TYR A 29 1.19 5.34 2.46
N LEU A 30 0.74 6.59 2.51
CA LEU A 30 1.56 7.75 2.17
C LEU A 30 2.05 8.46 3.43
N GLN A 31 3.30 8.89 3.40
CA GLN A 31 3.95 9.59 4.50
C GLN A 31 4.80 10.75 3.96
N ASN A 32 5.14 11.70 4.83
CA ASN A 32 6.09 12.79 4.56
C ASN A 32 5.83 13.50 3.22
N ALA A 33 4.56 13.79 2.93
CA ALA A 33 4.17 14.51 1.73
C ALA A 33 4.76 15.92 1.71
N SER A 34 5.33 16.31 0.58
CA SER A 34 5.77 17.67 0.29
C SER A 34 5.38 18.05 -1.14
N PRO A 35 5.51 19.33 -1.55
CA PRO A 35 5.23 19.70 -2.93
C PRO A 35 6.01 18.92 -3.98
N ASN A 36 7.20 18.41 -3.63
CA ASN A 36 8.12 17.76 -4.57
C ASN A 36 8.48 16.33 -4.22
N THR A 37 7.99 15.81 -3.10
CA THR A 37 8.30 14.45 -2.64
C THR A 37 7.09 13.76 -2.04
N MET A 38 7.09 12.43 -2.10
CA MET A 38 6.13 11.57 -1.40
C MET A 38 6.86 10.31 -0.94
N THR A 39 6.62 9.89 0.28
CA THR A 39 7.09 8.60 0.76
C THR A 39 5.93 7.60 0.74
N VAL A 40 6.14 6.45 0.13
CA VAL A 40 5.19 5.35 0.12
C VAL A 40 5.77 4.24 0.99
N MET A 41 4.94 3.71 1.87
CA MET A 41 5.30 2.63 2.78
C MET A 41 4.27 1.50 2.69
N TRP A 42 4.71 0.26 2.91
CA TRP A 42 3.86 -0.93 3.01
C TRP A 42 4.56 -2.01 3.83
N GLU A 43 3.84 -3.03 4.24
CA GLU A 43 4.40 -4.12 5.04
C GLU A 43 4.06 -5.49 4.43
N THR A 44 5.09 -6.34 4.31
CA THR A 44 4.95 -7.73 3.83
C THR A 44 5.39 -8.73 4.88
N SER A 45 4.91 -9.98 4.77
CA SER A 45 5.28 -11.07 5.68
C SER A 45 6.69 -11.64 5.47
N ILE A 46 7.25 -11.44 4.28
CA ILE A 46 8.57 -11.96 3.88
C ILE A 46 9.36 -10.88 3.14
N ILE A 47 10.64 -11.14 2.92
CA ILE A 47 11.51 -10.26 2.13
C ILE A 47 10.98 -10.19 0.69
N ASP A 48 10.81 -8.96 0.22
CA ASP A 48 10.54 -8.62 -1.16
C ASP A 48 11.31 -7.36 -1.54
N GLU A 49 11.32 -7.03 -2.81
CA GLU A 49 11.97 -5.83 -3.30
C GLU A 49 11.15 -4.58 -2.92
N SER A 50 11.86 -3.53 -2.48
CA SER A 50 11.24 -2.23 -2.19
C SER A 50 11.23 -1.39 -3.46
N ILE A 51 10.32 -1.71 -4.40
CA ILE A 51 10.25 -1.03 -5.70
C ILE A 51 8.86 -0.45 -5.89
N ILE A 52 8.82 0.77 -6.43
CA ILE A 52 7.61 1.43 -6.90
C ILE A 52 7.78 1.82 -8.36
N GLU A 53 6.81 1.43 -9.18
CA GLU A 53 6.57 2.00 -10.50
C GLU A 53 5.63 3.18 -10.36
N TRP A 54 5.90 4.30 -11.03
CA TRP A 54 5.09 5.51 -10.88
C TRP A 54 5.13 6.43 -12.10
N GLY A 55 4.18 7.36 -12.18
CA GLY A 55 4.12 8.35 -13.25
C GLY A 55 2.95 9.31 -13.09
N ASN A 56 2.82 10.25 -14.00
CA ASN A 56 1.69 11.20 -14.08
C ASN A 56 0.49 10.64 -14.84
N SER A 57 0.54 9.39 -15.23
CA SER A 57 -0.57 8.65 -15.85
C SER A 57 -0.54 7.19 -15.39
N THR A 58 -1.60 6.43 -15.65
CA THR A 58 -1.72 5.01 -15.34
C THR A 58 -0.75 4.11 -16.11
N VAL A 59 -0.07 4.64 -17.12
CA VAL A 59 1.02 3.93 -17.83
C VAL A 59 2.27 3.82 -16.98
N LEU A 60 2.40 4.67 -15.95
CA LEU A 60 3.56 4.78 -15.06
C LEU A 60 4.78 5.27 -15.86
N GLY A 61 5.90 4.61 -15.90
CA GLY A 61 7.04 4.98 -16.77
C GLY A 61 8.32 5.27 -16.00
N ASN A 62 8.23 5.43 -14.68
CA ASN A 62 9.38 5.55 -13.80
C ASN A 62 9.42 4.39 -12.82
N SER A 63 10.61 4.06 -12.32
CA SER A 63 10.80 3.08 -11.26
C SER A 63 11.74 3.66 -10.21
N THR A 64 11.39 3.47 -8.94
CA THR A 64 12.21 3.92 -7.82
C THR A 64 12.40 2.80 -6.82
N PHE A 65 13.64 2.62 -6.39
CA PHE A 65 14.05 1.64 -5.39
C PHE A 65 14.11 2.30 -4.02
N GLY A 66 13.74 1.56 -3.01
CA GLY A 66 13.83 1.98 -1.61
C GLY A 66 14.53 0.96 -0.75
N THR A 67 14.18 0.95 0.52
CA THR A 67 14.75 0.06 1.53
C THR A 67 13.64 -0.59 2.34
N PHE A 68 13.99 -1.60 3.14
CA PHE A 68 13.11 -2.13 4.16
C PHE A 68 13.81 -2.26 5.50
N VAL A 69 13.02 -2.26 6.57
CA VAL A 69 13.45 -2.64 7.91
C VAL A 69 12.64 -3.83 8.40
N THR A 70 13.22 -4.64 9.29
CA THR A 70 12.47 -5.75 9.89
C THR A 70 11.54 -5.20 10.97
N GLY A 71 10.25 -5.47 10.80
CA GLY A 71 9.20 -5.12 11.74
C GLY A 71 8.88 -6.26 12.72
N SER A 72 7.72 -6.16 13.35
CA SER A 72 7.23 -7.16 14.29
C SER A 72 6.96 -8.50 13.60
N GLY A 73 7.28 -9.61 14.28
CA GLY A 73 7.08 -10.95 13.71
C GLY A 73 7.85 -11.22 12.43
N MET A 74 9.03 -10.60 12.27
CA MET A 74 9.92 -10.71 11.10
C MET A 74 9.33 -10.17 9.79
N SER A 75 8.27 -9.41 9.84
CA SER A 75 7.73 -8.71 8.68
C SER A 75 8.75 -7.72 8.09
N LYS A 76 8.48 -7.22 6.91
CA LYS A 76 9.31 -6.22 6.22
C LYS A 76 8.49 -4.97 5.98
N VAL A 77 8.91 -3.87 6.62
CA VAL A 77 8.34 -2.54 6.41
C VAL A 77 9.17 -1.85 5.33
N HIS A 78 8.58 -1.74 4.16
CA HIS A 78 9.20 -1.12 2.99
C HIS A 78 9.01 0.38 3.01
N THR A 79 9.99 1.11 2.50
CA THR A 79 9.98 2.57 2.39
C THR A 79 10.60 2.99 1.07
N VAL A 80 9.85 3.69 0.25
CA VAL A 80 10.31 4.27 -1.01
C VAL A 80 9.97 5.75 -1.05
N GLN A 81 10.96 6.60 -1.26
CA GLN A 81 10.75 8.04 -1.43
C GLN A 81 10.76 8.41 -2.91
N LEU A 82 9.66 8.96 -3.38
CA LEU A 82 9.54 9.57 -4.70
C LEU A 82 9.99 11.03 -4.61
N THR A 83 10.80 11.48 -5.55
CA THR A 83 11.38 12.84 -5.58
C THR A 83 11.23 13.46 -6.96
N GLY A 84 11.42 14.79 -7.05
CA GLY A 84 11.30 15.51 -8.32
C GLY A 84 9.85 15.62 -8.82
N LEU A 85 8.89 15.49 -7.92
CA LEU A 85 7.47 15.64 -8.23
C LEU A 85 7.13 17.11 -8.49
N ILE A 86 6.09 17.32 -9.28
CA ILE A 86 5.52 18.65 -9.55
C ILE A 86 4.48 18.96 -8.47
N PRO A 87 4.48 20.16 -7.88
CA PRO A 87 3.47 20.55 -6.90
C PRO A 87 2.05 20.49 -7.46
N ASN A 88 1.08 20.16 -6.60
CA ASN A 88 -0.35 20.13 -6.92
C ASN A 88 -0.65 19.29 -8.19
N SER A 89 -0.01 18.15 -8.30
CA SER A 89 -0.11 17.27 -9.47
C SER A 89 -0.44 15.84 -9.05
N ARG A 90 -1.28 15.18 -9.84
CA ARG A 90 -1.64 13.78 -9.61
C ARG A 90 -0.57 12.86 -10.11
N TYR A 91 -0.25 11.85 -9.29
CA TYR A 91 0.63 10.75 -9.62
C TYR A 91 -0.07 9.43 -9.36
N TYR A 92 0.22 8.46 -10.21
CA TYR A 92 -0.21 7.08 -10.09
C TYR A 92 0.99 6.23 -9.71
N TYR A 93 0.78 5.21 -8.89
CA TYR A 93 1.85 4.31 -8.50
C TYR A 93 1.36 2.89 -8.25
N ARG A 94 2.31 1.97 -8.33
CA ARG A 94 2.12 0.56 -8.04
C ARG A 94 3.32 0.07 -7.23
N ILE A 95 3.08 -0.65 -6.15
CA ILE A 95 4.14 -1.36 -5.45
C ILE A 95 4.43 -2.68 -6.17
N HIS A 96 5.70 -3.06 -6.24
CA HIS A 96 6.13 -4.31 -6.83
C HIS A 96 6.06 -5.41 -5.78
N THR A 97 4.94 -6.12 -5.73
CA THR A 97 4.71 -7.25 -4.83
C THR A 97 3.71 -8.21 -5.45
N THR A 98 3.88 -9.52 -5.21
CA THR A 98 2.97 -10.54 -5.70
C THR A 98 1.64 -10.58 -4.94
N ALA A 99 1.55 -9.93 -3.77
CA ALA A 99 0.35 -9.95 -2.94
C ALA A 99 -0.82 -9.12 -3.51
N ILE A 100 -0.51 -8.05 -4.27
CA ILE A 100 -1.49 -7.17 -4.93
C ILE A 100 -1.05 -6.84 -6.35
N GLU A 101 -0.75 -7.86 -7.14
CA GLU A 101 -0.26 -7.69 -8.49
C GLU A 101 -1.23 -6.85 -9.34
N GLY A 102 -0.68 -5.84 -10.01
CA GLY A 102 -1.41 -4.99 -10.96
C GLY A 102 -2.26 -3.87 -10.33
N GLN A 103 -2.45 -3.81 -9.02
CA GLN A 103 -3.23 -2.73 -8.40
C GLN A 103 -2.49 -1.39 -8.49
N THR A 104 -3.18 -0.38 -9.00
CA THR A 104 -2.65 0.99 -9.15
C THR A 104 -3.37 1.91 -8.16
N PHE A 105 -2.58 2.69 -7.44
CA PHE A 105 -3.00 3.73 -6.50
C PHE A 105 -2.66 5.10 -7.04
N ASP A 106 -3.17 6.15 -6.41
CA ASP A 106 -2.84 7.51 -6.77
C ASP A 106 -2.79 8.45 -5.56
N PHE A 107 -2.16 9.60 -5.78
CA PHE A 107 -2.13 10.71 -4.85
C PHE A 107 -1.97 12.04 -5.59
N ILE A 108 -2.24 13.13 -4.91
CA ILE A 108 -1.94 14.48 -5.38
C ILE A 108 -0.88 15.09 -4.46
N THR A 109 0.19 15.62 -5.05
CA THR A 109 1.22 16.33 -4.28
C THR A 109 0.64 17.61 -3.67
N PRO A 110 1.08 18.00 -2.46
CA PRO A 110 0.71 19.28 -1.88
C PRO A 110 1.02 20.46 -2.82
N PRO A 111 0.24 21.53 -2.77
CA PRO A 111 0.58 22.77 -3.43
C PRO A 111 1.81 23.41 -2.78
N LEU A 112 2.39 24.43 -3.43
CA LEU A 112 3.44 25.24 -2.81
C LEU A 112 2.87 26.02 -1.61
N PRO A 113 3.69 26.31 -0.57
CA PRO A 113 3.24 26.99 0.64
C PRO A 113 2.58 28.36 0.42
N GLU A 114 2.99 29.06 -0.65
CA GLU A 114 2.43 30.36 -1.06
C GLU A 114 1.14 30.25 -1.89
N SER A 115 0.67 29.05 -2.14
CA SER A 115 -0.56 28.83 -2.89
C SER A 115 -1.78 29.15 -2.03
N GLU A 116 -2.73 29.91 -2.56
CA GLU A 116 -4.03 30.21 -1.91
C GLU A 116 -5.06 29.09 -2.07
N LYS A 117 -4.62 27.85 -2.39
CA LYS A 117 -5.54 26.73 -2.54
C LYS A 117 -6.03 26.24 -1.19
N ASN A 118 -7.34 26.06 -1.09
CA ASN A 118 -7.96 25.38 0.04
C ASN A 118 -7.63 23.87 -0.03
N PHE A 119 -7.53 23.26 1.13
CA PHE A 119 -7.42 21.82 1.28
C PHE A 119 -8.23 21.35 2.48
N ASN A 120 -8.68 20.12 2.45
CA ASN A 120 -9.42 19.51 3.54
C ASN A 120 -8.51 18.54 4.29
N ILE A 121 -8.65 18.53 5.61
CA ILE A 121 -8.01 17.55 6.49
C ILE A 121 -9.06 16.88 7.34
N VAL A 122 -8.84 15.63 7.67
CA VAL A 122 -9.61 14.89 8.66
C VAL A 122 -8.71 14.62 9.86
N SER A 123 -9.23 14.88 11.06
CA SER A 123 -8.58 14.47 12.30
C SER A 123 -9.52 13.51 13.03
N MET A 124 -9.02 12.35 13.39
CA MET A 124 -9.76 11.32 14.13
C MET A 124 -8.84 10.64 15.12
N SER A 125 -9.38 10.25 16.27
CA SER A 125 -8.63 9.52 17.30
C SER A 125 -9.51 8.50 17.99
N ASP A 126 -8.93 7.75 18.95
CA ASP A 126 -9.67 6.77 19.75
C ASP A 126 -10.38 5.69 18.91
N MET A 127 -9.71 5.22 17.86
CA MET A 127 -10.23 4.22 16.93
C MET A 127 -9.73 2.81 17.28
N GLN A 128 -9.55 2.54 18.58
CA GLN A 128 -9.11 1.22 19.03
C GLN A 128 -10.10 0.14 18.61
N GLN A 129 -9.55 -0.97 18.14
CA GLN A 129 -10.31 -2.19 17.97
C GLN A 129 -10.42 -2.91 19.31
N ASP A 130 -11.57 -3.43 19.63
CA ASP A 130 -11.76 -4.36 20.72
C ASP A 130 -12.34 -5.69 20.20
N VAL A 131 -12.44 -6.68 21.11
CA VAL A 131 -12.97 -8.01 20.75
C VAL A 131 -14.44 -7.96 20.33
N ALA A 132 -15.18 -6.99 20.84
CA ALA A 132 -16.61 -6.84 20.54
C ALA A 132 -16.85 -6.08 19.22
N HIS A 133 -15.89 -5.22 18.82
CA HIS A 133 -16.01 -4.35 17.64
C HIS A 133 -14.73 -4.40 16.79
N PRO A 134 -14.38 -5.56 16.22
CA PRO A 134 -13.13 -5.73 15.47
C PRO A 134 -13.09 -4.91 14.17
N GLU A 135 -14.26 -4.52 13.64
CA GLU A 135 -14.38 -3.79 12.37
C GLU A 135 -14.55 -2.28 12.53
N VAL A 136 -14.54 -1.75 13.79
CA VAL A 136 -14.88 -0.34 14.07
C VAL A 136 -14.04 0.65 13.22
N PHE A 137 -12.75 0.40 13.06
CA PHE A 137 -11.90 1.24 12.24
C PHE A 137 -12.31 1.23 10.76
N SER A 138 -12.57 0.05 10.22
CA SER A 138 -13.04 -0.13 8.84
C SER A 138 -14.40 0.55 8.61
N ASP A 139 -15.30 0.45 9.59
CA ASP A 139 -16.62 1.06 9.51
C ASP A 139 -16.56 2.58 9.53
N ILE A 140 -15.76 3.17 10.43
CA ILE A 140 -15.54 4.63 10.47
C ILE A 140 -15.03 5.15 9.12
N ILE A 141 -14.11 4.42 8.48
CA ILE A 141 -13.57 4.84 7.18
C ILE A 141 -14.59 4.64 6.07
N ASN A 142 -15.17 3.44 5.95
CA ASN A 142 -15.94 3.06 4.76
C ASN A 142 -17.43 3.45 4.84
N ALA A 143 -18.02 3.42 6.05
CA ALA A 143 -19.44 3.72 6.22
C ALA A 143 -19.71 5.19 6.57
N ASP A 144 -18.72 5.90 7.17
CA ASP A 144 -18.92 7.27 7.63
C ASP A 144 -18.04 8.26 6.86
N LEU A 145 -16.71 8.14 6.91
CA LEU A 145 -15.79 9.15 6.37
C LEU A 145 -15.89 9.29 4.85
N ILE A 146 -15.79 8.18 4.12
CA ILE A 146 -15.81 8.21 2.66
C ILE A 146 -17.15 8.75 2.14
N PRO A 147 -18.32 8.25 2.57
CA PRO A 147 -19.61 8.81 2.17
C PRO A 147 -19.77 10.28 2.53
N PHE A 148 -19.30 10.71 3.71
CA PHE A 148 -19.36 12.13 4.12
C PHE A 148 -18.54 13.03 3.19
N VAL A 149 -17.32 12.60 2.82
CA VAL A 149 -16.46 13.36 1.90
C VAL A 149 -17.10 13.45 0.52
N ASP A 150 -17.66 12.37 0.01
CA ASP A 150 -18.34 12.32 -1.28
C ASP A 150 -19.60 13.19 -1.30
N GLU A 151 -20.42 13.17 -0.25
CA GLU A 151 -21.61 14.02 -0.14
C GLU A 151 -21.23 15.49 -0.07
N ARG A 152 -20.18 15.84 0.70
CA ARG A 152 -19.80 17.22 0.97
C ARG A 152 -19.07 17.90 -0.18
N TYR A 153 -18.21 17.16 -0.91
CA TYR A 153 -17.27 17.75 -1.87
C TYR A 153 -17.50 17.26 -3.32
N GLY A 154 -18.49 16.46 -3.54
CA GLY A 154 -18.86 15.92 -4.85
C GLY A 154 -18.60 14.43 -4.97
N ASN A 155 -19.59 13.75 -5.46
CA ASN A 155 -19.64 12.29 -5.60
C ASN A 155 -18.84 11.83 -6.83
N ASN A 156 -17.55 12.12 -6.86
CA ASN A 156 -16.63 11.71 -7.92
C ASN A 156 -15.70 10.57 -7.50
N ASN A 157 -15.87 10.03 -6.28
CA ASN A 157 -15.02 9.00 -5.67
C ASN A 157 -13.51 9.35 -5.72
N ASP A 158 -13.18 10.63 -5.73
CA ASP A 158 -11.81 11.11 -5.86
C ASP A 158 -11.29 11.61 -4.50
N LEU A 159 -11.01 10.67 -3.60
CA LEU A 159 -10.49 11.00 -2.28
C LEU A 159 -9.16 11.75 -2.34
N ALA A 160 -8.29 11.43 -3.29
CA ALA A 160 -6.99 12.10 -3.44
C ALA A 160 -7.15 13.60 -3.78
N TYR A 161 -8.24 13.99 -4.42
CA TYR A 161 -8.56 15.38 -4.71
C TYR A 161 -9.27 16.07 -3.54
N ASN A 162 -10.16 15.35 -2.86
CA ASN A 162 -11.05 15.90 -1.85
C ASN A 162 -10.44 15.93 -0.46
N LEU A 163 -9.43 15.09 -0.18
CA LEU A 163 -8.84 14.96 1.15
C LEU A 163 -7.30 14.98 1.04
N ALA A 164 -6.69 16.01 1.61
CA ALA A 164 -5.25 16.19 1.57
C ALA A 164 -4.51 15.38 2.64
N TYR A 165 -5.06 15.32 3.87
CA TYR A 165 -4.43 14.63 5.00
C TYR A 165 -5.46 14.01 5.93
N VAL A 166 -5.08 12.86 6.48
CA VAL A 166 -5.71 12.27 7.66
C VAL A 166 -4.73 12.41 8.83
N PHE A 167 -5.16 13.02 9.89
CA PHE A 167 -4.37 13.21 11.10
C PHE A 167 -4.94 12.37 12.22
N ILE A 168 -4.10 11.51 12.81
CA ILE A 168 -4.50 10.59 13.88
C ILE A 168 -3.63 10.91 15.10
N PRO A 169 -4.10 11.76 16.03
CA PRO A 169 -3.29 12.27 17.13
C PRO A 169 -3.04 11.27 18.25
N GLY A 170 -3.72 10.14 18.29
CA GLY A 170 -3.50 9.13 19.32
C GLY A 170 -4.42 7.93 19.22
N ASP A 171 -4.16 6.97 20.11
CA ASP A 171 -4.96 5.77 20.41
C ASP A 171 -5.43 4.96 19.19
N LEU A 172 -4.45 4.43 18.47
CA LEU A 172 -4.66 3.44 17.40
C LEU A 172 -4.65 1.99 17.92
N VAL A 173 -4.27 1.76 19.19
CA VAL A 173 -4.08 0.44 19.81
C VAL A 173 -4.72 0.37 21.16
#